data_57630808cf42383d201058b96fbaa05f
#
_entry.id   57630808cf42383d201058b96fbaa05f
#
_cell.length_a   1.000
_cell.length_b   1.000
_cell.length_c   1.000
_cell.angle_alpha   90.00
_cell.angle_beta   90.00
_cell.angle_gamma   90.00
#
_symmetry.space_group_name_H-M   'P 1'
#
loop_
_entity.id
_entity.type
_entity.pdbx_description
1 polymer ?
#
loop_
_entity_poly.entity_id
_entity_poly.type
_entity_poly.pdbx_seq_one_letter_code
_entity_poly.pdbx_strand_id
1 'polypeptide(L)'
;MSAHMLVNKAFGIKNVVPNVSSAVFRNVGTIPDEITAIWKDMSLCGDWLFYLWLIRGGAVSYTNKVTNYYRIHENSTSLKVQDTLDYYIETFRVSCFVAQNYAVDLSIFDTVKNNLVRHCIDRKHENKVEEVERIYDLNQIKECAKCRRPNVAICGYSLIQGGGEVFPIYLANELKKQGIAVTFVDFRRANYDEGIRKKLDRDIPLIELSDVKFFNGVISALGTEIVHTHEGTVDYFVARVIRNKEGACKHIITLHGMYEAISKKNLDGILEFVIPSCSCFVYIADKNLLPFKGLFQNLQFRKIGNGLPQIPIVPHKRLELGIEENAFCLTLVSRAIFEKGWIEAIEAVKIARRKSERPIHLILIGEGECYDFLKGKNLPSYIHLLGRKSDVRNYFAMSDVGLLPSRFKGESFPLVVIESLMSGSPVVASDIGEVRNMLADEAGNMAGMLFKLREG
;
A
#
# COMPACT_ATOMS: atom_id res chain seq x y z
N MET A 1 -22.12 1.11 -5.96
CA MET A 1 -22.31 0.63 -4.57
C MET A 1 -21.00 0.02 -4.11
N SER A 2 -20.56 0.26 -2.87
CA SER A 2 -19.38 -0.44 -2.36
C SER A 2 -19.66 -1.94 -2.18
N ALA A 3 -18.61 -2.75 -2.28
CA ALA A 3 -18.70 -4.18 -2.04
C ALA A 3 -19.22 -4.48 -0.63
N HIS A 4 -18.73 -3.73 0.38
CA HIS A 4 -19.18 -3.86 1.77
C HIS A 4 -20.70 -3.70 1.91
N MET A 5 -21.27 -2.64 1.33
CA MET A 5 -22.72 -2.43 1.37
C MET A 5 -23.49 -3.51 0.61
N LEU A 6 -22.96 -3.97 -0.53
CA LEU A 6 -23.61 -5.01 -1.33
C LEU A 6 -23.64 -6.34 -0.58
N VAL A 7 -22.53 -6.70 0.07
CA VAL A 7 -22.41 -7.96 0.83
C VAL A 7 -23.36 -7.95 2.03
N ASN A 8 -23.40 -6.86 2.80
CA ASN A 8 -24.30 -6.73 3.95
C ASN A 8 -25.79 -6.76 3.58
N LYS A 9 -26.16 -6.26 2.39
CA LYS A 9 -27.57 -6.15 1.98
C LYS A 9 -28.10 -7.36 1.20
N ALA A 10 -27.23 -8.01 0.43
CA ALA A 10 -27.69 -9.04 -0.50
C ALA A 10 -26.65 -10.12 -0.80
N PHE A 11 -25.42 -9.75 -1.18
CA PHE A 11 -24.47 -10.68 -1.75
C PHE A 11 -23.81 -11.61 -0.71
N GLY A 12 -23.84 -11.25 0.57
CA GLY A 12 -23.48 -12.15 1.68
C GLY A 12 -24.60 -13.16 2.02
N ILE A 13 -25.81 -12.96 1.48
CA ILE A 13 -26.99 -13.81 1.74
C ILE A 13 -27.22 -14.79 0.58
N LYS A 14 -27.05 -14.31 -0.66
CA LYS A 14 -27.23 -15.14 -1.88
C LYS A 14 -26.38 -14.60 -3.02
N ASN A 15 -26.05 -15.46 -3.98
CA ASN A 15 -25.44 -15.02 -5.23
C ASN A 15 -26.42 -14.10 -6.00
N VAL A 16 -26.00 -12.85 -6.22
CA VAL A 16 -26.79 -11.86 -6.97
C VAL A 16 -26.35 -11.73 -8.41
N VAL A 17 -25.30 -12.44 -8.82
CA VAL A 17 -24.83 -12.52 -10.21
C VAL A 17 -25.42 -13.79 -10.82
N PRO A 18 -26.39 -13.68 -11.74
CA PRO A 18 -27.17 -14.84 -12.21
C PRO A 18 -26.35 -15.82 -13.06
N ASN A 19 -25.31 -15.34 -13.71
CA ASN A 19 -24.35 -16.17 -14.45
C ASN A 19 -23.07 -15.38 -14.76
N VAL A 20 -21.99 -16.09 -15.10
CA VAL A 20 -20.66 -15.51 -15.36
C VAL A 20 -20.68 -14.47 -16.49
N SER A 21 -21.49 -14.70 -17.53
CA SER A 21 -21.59 -13.79 -18.69
C SER A 21 -22.32 -12.48 -18.38
N SER A 22 -22.92 -12.33 -17.20
CA SER A 22 -23.55 -11.07 -16.75
C SER A 22 -22.60 -10.17 -15.96
N ALA A 23 -21.36 -10.55 -15.75
CA ALA A 23 -20.37 -9.78 -15.01
C ALA A 23 -19.16 -9.42 -15.88
N VAL A 24 -18.71 -8.18 -15.78
CA VAL A 24 -17.46 -7.68 -16.35
C VAL A 24 -16.60 -7.15 -15.23
N PHE A 25 -15.34 -7.57 -15.16
CA PHE A 25 -14.42 -7.14 -14.11
C PHE A 25 -13.02 -6.87 -14.69
N ARG A 26 -12.23 -6.12 -13.94
CA ARG A 26 -10.83 -5.89 -14.30
C ARG A 26 -10.04 -7.19 -14.16
N ASN A 27 -9.07 -7.41 -15.05
CA ASN A 27 -8.12 -8.50 -14.88
C ASN A 27 -7.26 -8.22 -13.63
N VAL A 28 -7.37 -9.10 -12.64
CA VAL A 28 -6.68 -9.00 -11.35
C VAL A 28 -5.39 -9.84 -11.29
N GLY A 29 -4.96 -10.39 -12.42
CA GLY A 29 -3.77 -11.23 -12.48
C GLY A 29 -3.98 -12.62 -11.88
N THR A 30 -3.08 -13.03 -10.98
CA THR A 30 -3.10 -14.38 -10.40
C THR A 30 -4.04 -14.45 -9.20
N ILE A 31 -4.90 -15.47 -9.19
CA ILE A 31 -5.73 -15.79 -8.03
C ILE A 31 -4.83 -16.44 -6.97
N PRO A 32 -4.88 -16.01 -5.70
CA PRO A 32 -4.08 -16.61 -4.62
C PRO A 32 -4.39 -18.09 -4.44
N ASP A 33 -3.37 -18.86 -4.08
CA ASP A 33 -3.50 -20.32 -3.87
C ASP A 33 -4.54 -20.67 -2.80
N GLU A 34 -4.67 -19.86 -1.74
CA GLU A 34 -5.67 -20.03 -0.68
C GLU A 34 -7.10 -19.96 -1.24
N ILE A 35 -7.37 -19.10 -2.22
CA ILE A 35 -8.68 -18.97 -2.87
C ILE A 35 -8.88 -20.11 -3.85
N THR A 36 -7.86 -20.44 -4.63
CA THR A 36 -7.88 -21.53 -5.58
C THR A 36 -8.13 -22.89 -4.89
N ALA A 37 -7.55 -23.11 -3.71
CA ALA A 37 -7.75 -24.30 -2.91
C ALA A 37 -9.21 -24.49 -2.48
N ILE A 38 -9.88 -23.40 -2.03
CA ILE A 38 -11.30 -23.47 -1.66
C ILE A 38 -12.17 -23.67 -2.92
N TRP A 39 -11.85 -22.96 -4.00
CA TRP A 39 -12.65 -22.92 -5.21
C TRP A 39 -12.66 -24.24 -5.99
N LYS A 40 -11.53 -24.98 -6.02
CA LYS A 40 -11.40 -26.27 -6.73
C LYS A 40 -12.42 -27.31 -6.30
N ASP A 41 -12.83 -27.26 -5.03
CA ASP A 41 -13.75 -28.23 -4.45
C ASP A 41 -15.21 -27.74 -4.46
N MET A 42 -15.51 -26.70 -5.25
CA MET A 42 -16.85 -26.11 -5.34
C MET A 42 -17.41 -26.23 -6.75
N SER A 43 -18.54 -26.89 -6.87
CA SER A 43 -19.22 -27.12 -8.15
C SER A 43 -20.45 -26.24 -8.38
N LEU A 44 -21.00 -25.63 -7.32
CA LEU A 44 -22.25 -24.85 -7.34
C LEU A 44 -22.05 -23.38 -6.96
N CYS A 45 -21.32 -23.10 -5.90
CA CYS A 45 -21.15 -21.76 -5.35
C CYS A 45 -19.77 -21.17 -5.62
N GLY A 46 -18.95 -21.80 -6.47
CA GLY A 46 -17.59 -21.37 -6.76
C GLY A 46 -17.51 -20.00 -7.41
N ASP A 47 -18.43 -19.66 -8.32
CA ASP A 47 -18.53 -18.33 -8.93
C ASP A 47 -18.91 -17.27 -7.91
N TRP A 48 -19.81 -17.59 -6.97
CA TRP A 48 -20.19 -16.68 -5.88
C TRP A 48 -19.00 -16.37 -4.98
N LEU A 49 -18.24 -17.38 -4.56
CA LEU A 49 -17.03 -17.19 -3.76
C LEU A 49 -15.99 -16.35 -4.51
N PHE A 50 -15.77 -16.65 -5.80
CA PHE A 50 -14.87 -15.89 -6.66
C PHE A 50 -15.24 -14.40 -6.72
N TYR A 51 -16.51 -14.07 -6.94
CA TYR A 51 -16.95 -12.68 -6.97
C TYR A 51 -16.81 -11.99 -5.61
N LEU A 52 -17.10 -12.67 -4.52
CA LEU A 52 -16.89 -12.13 -3.18
C LEU A 52 -15.41 -11.81 -2.91
N TRP A 53 -14.51 -12.68 -3.35
CA TRP A 53 -13.08 -12.39 -3.29
C TRP A 53 -12.69 -11.19 -4.17
N LEU A 54 -13.16 -11.17 -5.40
CA LEU A 54 -12.83 -10.17 -6.41
C LEU A 54 -13.22 -8.75 -6.01
N ILE A 55 -14.42 -8.56 -5.45
CA ILE A 55 -14.97 -7.24 -5.11
C ILE A 55 -14.46 -6.70 -3.77
N ARG A 56 -13.71 -7.49 -3.00
CA ARG A 56 -13.28 -7.15 -1.66
C ARG A 56 -12.50 -5.84 -1.61
N GLY A 57 -12.96 -4.90 -0.76
CA GLY A 57 -12.40 -3.55 -0.66
C GLY A 57 -12.77 -2.61 -1.81
N GLY A 58 -13.52 -3.08 -2.81
CA GLY A 58 -13.86 -2.34 -4.02
C GLY A 58 -15.30 -1.87 -4.09
N ALA A 59 -15.73 -1.60 -5.33
CA ALA A 59 -17.07 -1.15 -5.65
C ALA A 59 -17.63 -1.95 -6.84
N VAL A 60 -18.96 -2.06 -6.87
CA VAL A 60 -19.71 -2.73 -7.93
C VAL A 60 -20.64 -1.72 -8.60
N SER A 61 -20.61 -1.68 -9.92
CA SER A 61 -21.55 -0.94 -10.74
C SER A 61 -22.58 -1.89 -11.35
N TYR A 62 -23.83 -1.50 -11.31
CA TYR A 62 -24.93 -2.21 -11.94
C TYR A 62 -25.50 -1.37 -13.08
N THR A 63 -25.82 -2.01 -14.19
CA THR A 63 -26.55 -1.39 -15.30
C THR A 63 -27.69 -2.29 -15.77
N ASN A 64 -28.83 -1.68 -16.06
CA ASN A 64 -29.96 -2.35 -16.68
C ASN A 64 -30.09 -2.02 -18.17
N LYS A 65 -29.10 -1.33 -18.76
CA LYS A 65 -29.10 -0.95 -20.17
C LYS A 65 -28.80 -2.09 -21.14
N VAL A 66 -28.26 -3.19 -20.59
CA VAL A 66 -27.90 -4.38 -21.36
C VAL A 66 -28.70 -5.56 -20.84
N THR A 67 -29.28 -6.32 -21.75
CA THR A 67 -30.04 -7.54 -21.44
C THR A 67 -29.14 -8.75 -21.63
N ASN A 68 -29.10 -9.62 -20.62
CA ASN A 68 -28.45 -10.91 -20.73
C ASN A 68 -29.52 -12.01 -20.75
N TYR A 69 -29.42 -12.91 -21.73
CA TYR A 69 -30.35 -14.03 -21.89
C TYR A 69 -29.78 -15.26 -21.18
N TYR A 70 -30.45 -15.72 -20.13
CA TYR A 70 -30.09 -16.94 -19.42
C TYR A 70 -30.86 -18.12 -20.01
N ARG A 71 -30.12 -19.10 -20.57
CA ARG A 71 -30.72 -20.34 -21.11
C ARG A 71 -30.88 -21.34 -19.98
N ILE A 72 -32.11 -21.76 -19.73
CA ILE A 72 -32.44 -22.86 -18.82
C ILE A 72 -32.62 -24.12 -19.67
N HIS A 73 -31.96 -25.19 -19.33
CA HIS A 73 -32.13 -26.50 -19.97
C HIS A 73 -32.02 -27.62 -18.92
N GLU A 74 -32.69 -28.75 -19.18
CA GLU A 74 -32.84 -29.86 -18.24
C GLU A 74 -31.50 -30.48 -17.78
N ASN A 75 -30.44 -30.30 -18.57
CA ASN A 75 -29.10 -30.78 -18.29
C ASN A 75 -28.20 -29.76 -17.58
N SER A 76 -28.74 -28.63 -17.13
CA SER A 76 -27.92 -27.63 -16.41
C SER A 76 -27.42 -28.20 -15.07
N THR A 77 -26.12 -28.00 -14.78
CA THR A 77 -25.46 -28.50 -13.55
C THR A 77 -26.21 -28.03 -12.30
N SER A 78 -26.69 -26.79 -12.30
CA SER A 78 -27.45 -26.21 -11.20
C SER A 78 -28.76 -26.94 -10.88
N LEU A 79 -29.42 -27.56 -11.90
CA LEU A 79 -30.63 -28.36 -11.66
C LEU A 79 -30.32 -29.74 -11.10
N LYS A 80 -29.24 -30.38 -11.58
CA LYS A 80 -28.89 -31.76 -11.18
C LYS A 80 -28.35 -31.87 -9.75
N VAL A 81 -27.68 -30.81 -9.25
CA VAL A 81 -26.98 -30.86 -7.97
C VAL A 81 -27.72 -30.13 -6.85
N GLN A 82 -28.82 -29.41 -7.17
CA GLN A 82 -29.67 -28.73 -6.17
C GLN A 82 -30.31 -29.69 -5.13
N ASP A 83 -30.39 -30.97 -5.44
CA ASP A 83 -30.95 -31.97 -4.54
C ASP A 83 -29.88 -32.70 -3.72
N THR A 84 -28.60 -32.32 -3.85
CA THR A 84 -27.50 -32.87 -3.07
C THR A 84 -27.18 -32.00 -1.84
N LEU A 85 -26.50 -32.59 -0.88
CA LEU A 85 -26.02 -31.82 0.32
C LEU A 85 -24.92 -30.82 -0.06
N ASP A 86 -24.31 -30.96 -1.21
CA ASP A 86 -23.20 -30.10 -1.69
C ASP A 86 -23.60 -28.63 -1.71
N TYR A 87 -24.83 -28.31 -2.14
CA TYR A 87 -25.33 -26.92 -2.13
C TYR A 87 -25.29 -26.30 -0.73
N TYR A 88 -25.68 -27.04 0.29
CA TYR A 88 -25.69 -26.57 1.67
C TYR A 88 -24.26 -26.45 2.23
N ILE A 89 -23.40 -27.41 1.93
CA ILE A 89 -21.97 -27.42 2.30
C ILE A 89 -21.25 -26.23 1.66
N GLU A 90 -21.45 -26.03 0.36
CA GLU A 90 -20.79 -24.94 -0.37
C GLU A 90 -21.32 -23.56 0.10
N THR A 91 -22.62 -23.43 0.36
CA THR A 91 -23.19 -22.20 0.94
C THR A 91 -22.61 -21.89 2.33
N PHE A 92 -22.43 -22.93 3.17
CA PHE A 92 -21.75 -22.78 4.44
C PHE A 92 -20.30 -22.30 4.29
N ARG A 93 -19.53 -22.86 3.35
CA ARG A 93 -18.16 -22.43 3.02
C ARG A 93 -18.13 -20.96 2.57
N VAL A 94 -19.09 -20.55 1.72
CA VAL A 94 -19.22 -19.13 1.32
C VAL A 94 -19.50 -18.24 2.51
N SER A 95 -20.39 -18.67 3.43
CA SER A 95 -20.69 -17.91 4.64
C SER A 95 -19.48 -17.78 5.56
N CYS A 96 -18.68 -18.81 5.72
CA CYS A 96 -17.41 -18.75 6.46
C CYS A 96 -16.44 -17.76 5.78
N PHE A 97 -16.33 -17.80 4.45
CA PHE A 97 -15.52 -16.84 3.71
C PHE A 97 -15.99 -15.39 3.90
N VAL A 98 -17.30 -15.15 3.85
CA VAL A 98 -17.88 -13.82 4.13
C VAL A 98 -17.53 -13.37 5.53
N ALA A 99 -17.72 -14.23 6.54
CA ALA A 99 -17.43 -13.93 7.93
C ALA A 99 -15.95 -13.58 8.17
N GLN A 100 -15.02 -14.26 7.49
CA GLN A 100 -13.57 -14.03 7.60
C GLN A 100 -13.10 -12.77 6.88
N ASN A 101 -13.84 -12.31 5.87
CA ASN A 101 -13.35 -11.31 4.94
C ASN A 101 -14.12 -10.00 4.93
N TYR A 102 -15.33 -9.97 5.52
CA TYR A 102 -16.20 -8.81 5.51
C TYR A 102 -16.70 -8.48 6.91
N ALA A 103 -16.75 -7.19 7.25
CA ALA A 103 -17.40 -6.70 8.45
C ALA A 103 -18.91 -6.69 8.21
N VAL A 104 -19.58 -7.81 8.44
CA VAL A 104 -21.02 -7.98 8.25
C VAL A 104 -21.76 -8.07 9.57
N ASP A 105 -23.01 -7.68 9.55
CA ASP A 105 -23.93 -8.02 10.63
C ASP A 105 -24.11 -9.55 10.65
N LEU A 106 -23.80 -10.17 11.79
CA LEU A 106 -23.87 -11.63 11.90
C LEU A 106 -25.29 -12.18 11.72
N SER A 107 -26.33 -11.36 11.89
CA SER A 107 -27.74 -11.74 11.63
C SER A 107 -28.02 -12.11 10.17
N ILE A 108 -27.16 -11.72 9.23
CA ILE A 108 -27.29 -12.17 7.84
C ILE A 108 -27.16 -13.70 7.72
N PHE A 109 -26.35 -14.32 8.58
CA PHE A 109 -26.16 -15.78 8.56
C PHE A 109 -27.37 -16.53 9.12
N ASP A 110 -28.11 -15.94 10.06
CA ASP A 110 -29.43 -16.46 10.48
C ASP A 110 -30.40 -16.42 9.29
N THR A 111 -30.37 -15.34 8.50
CA THR A 111 -31.19 -15.23 7.29
C THR A 111 -30.82 -16.30 6.26
N VAL A 112 -29.52 -16.56 6.05
CA VAL A 112 -29.06 -17.62 5.16
C VAL A 112 -29.53 -18.97 5.65
N LYS A 113 -29.35 -19.30 6.94
CA LYS A 113 -29.79 -20.55 7.53
C LYS A 113 -31.31 -20.78 7.30
N ASN A 114 -32.12 -19.76 7.61
CA ASN A 114 -33.55 -19.84 7.41
C ASN A 114 -33.93 -20.05 5.93
N ASN A 115 -33.23 -19.41 5.02
CA ASN A 115 -33.42 -19.62 3.57
C ASN A 115 -33.08 -21.05 3.13
N LEU A 116 -32.00 -21.64 3.68
CA LEU A 116 -31.59 -23.01 3.38
C LEU A 116 -32.62 -24.02 3.91
N VAL A 117 -33.11 -23.86 5.14
CA VAL A 117 -34.16 -24.70 5.71
C VAL A 117 -35.43 -24.60 4.85
N ARG A 118 -35.86 -23.39 4.50
CA ARG A 118 -37.02 -23.18 3.63
C ARG A 118 -36.82 -23.86 2.26
N HIS A 119 -35.66 -23.70 1.65
CA HIS A 119 -35.29 -24.34 0.38
C HIS A 119 -35.40 -25.88 0.50
N CYS A 120 -34.97 -26.45 1.61
CA CYS A 120 -35.08 -27.89 1.90
C CYS A 120 -36.53 -28.36 1.96
N ILE A 121 -37.40 -27.61 2.65
CA ILE A 121 -38.85 -27.91 2.76
C ILE A 121 -39.53 -27.76 1.39
N ASP A 122 -39.30 -26.67 0.68
CA ASP A 122 -39.89 -26.40 -0.66
C ASP A 122 -39.57 -27.51 -1.68
N ARG A 123 -38.42 -28.17 -1.50
CA ARG A 123 -37.98 -29.30 -2.33
C ARG A 123 -38.48 -30.66 -1.83
N LYS A 124 -39.35 -30.70 -0.83
CA LYS A 124 -39.89 -31.94 -0.20
C LYS A 124 -38.79 -32.84 0.39
N HIS A 125 -37.71 -32.25 0.88
CA HIS A 125 -36.62 -32.94 1.57
C HIS A 125 -36.68 -32.73 3.10
N GLU A 126 -37.85 -32.74 3.68
CA GLU A 126 -38.10 -32.49 5.12
C GLU A 126 -37.27 -33.40 6.03
N ASN A 127 -36.98 -34.61 5.59
CA ASN A 127 -36.10 -35.55 6.29
C ASN A 127 -34.62 -35.14 6.35
N LYS A 128 -34.19 -34.12 5.56
CA LYS A 128 -32.83 -33.58 5.55
C LYS A 128 -32.69 -32.30 6.36
N VAL A 129 -33.74 -31.74 6.91
CA VAL A 129 -33.71 -30.43 7.63
C VAL A 129 -32.70 -30.47 8.77
N GLU A 130 -32.74 -31.50 9.63
CA GLU A 130 -31.81 -31.65 10.75
C GLU A 130 -30.34 -31.73 10.27
N GLU A 131 -30.11 -32.38 9.14
CA GLU A 131 -28.76 -32.48 8.54
C GLU A 131 -28.31 -31.13 8.00
N VAL A 132 -29.17 -30.37 7.32
CA VAL A 132 -28.89 -29.02 6.83
C VAL A 132 -28.57 -28.06 7.98
N GLU A 133 -29.36 -28.13 9.10
CA GLU A 133 -29.09 -27.33 10.28
C GLU A 133 -27.76 -27.64 10.96
N ARG A 134 -27.34 -28.91 10.92
CA ARG A 134 -26.01 -29.34 11.42
C ARG A 134 -24.88 -28.92 10.52
N ILE A 135 -25.05 -29.01 9.18
CA ILE A 135 -24.07 -28.56 8.19
C ILE A 135 -23.85 -27.05 8.33
N TYR A 136 -24.95 -26.28 8.46
CA TYR A 136 -24.87 -24.82 8.57
C TYR A 136 -24.69 -24.38 10.02
N ASP A 137 -23.47 -24.56 10.53
CA ASP A 137 -23.10 -24.27 11.93
C ASP A 137 -22.80 -22.78 12.12
N LEU A 138 -23.74 -22.06 12.74
CA LEU A 138 -23.60 -20.64 13.08
C LEU A 138 -22.45 -20.37 14.08
N ASN A 139 -22.11 -21.32 14.95
CA ASN A 139 -21.03 -21.12 15.91
C ASN A 139 -19.69 -21.14 15.17
N GLN A 140 -19.50 -22.06 14.23
CA GLN A 140 -18.29 -22.09 13.40
C GLN A 140 -18.16 -20.82 12.54
N ILE A 141 -19.26 -20.30 12.00
CA ILE A 141 -19.25 -19.01 11.27
C ILE A 141 -18.83 -17.86 12.21
N LYS A 142 -19.31 -17.83 13.46
CA LYS A 142 -18.89 -16.84 14.46
C LYS A 142 -17.41 -16.96 14.81
N GLU A 143 -16.86 -18.16 14.89
CA GLU A 143 -15.42 -18.36 15.07
C GLU A 143 -14.61 -17.83 13.86
N CYS A 144 -15.09 -18.10 12.63
CA CYS A 144 -14.51 -17.52 11.43
C CYS A 144 -14.48 -15.97 11.48
N ALA A 145 -15.54 -15.34 11.98
CA ALA A 145 -15.61 -13.88 12.12
C ALA A 145 -14.59 -13.31 13.12
N LYS A 146 -14.22 -14.07 14.17
CA LYS A 146 -13.17 -13.64 15.12
C LYS A 146 -11.77 -13.54 14.49
N CYS A 147 -11.51 -14.35 13.48
CA CYS A 147 -10.25 -14.36 12.73
C CYS A 147 -10.25 -13.40 11.53
N ARG A 148 -11.26 -12.54 11.44
CA ARG A 148 -11.45 -11.64 10.30
C ARG A 148 -10.31 -10.63 10.15
N ARG A 149 -9.83 -10.49 8.92
CA ARG A 149 -8.85 -9.47 8.55
C ARG A 149 -9.53 -8.11 8.37
N PRO A 150 -8.96 -7.00 8.89
CA PRO A 150 -9.59 -5.68 8.83
C PRO A 150 -9.62 -5.13 7.40
N ASN A 151 -10.56 -4.23 7.13
CA ASN A 151 -10.55 -3.38 5.94
C ASN A 151 -9.70 -2.13 6.21
N VAL A 152 -8.69 -1.89 5.40
CA VAL A 152 -7.72 -0.81 5.57
C VAL A 152 -7.85 0.22 4.45
N ALA A 153 -7.95 1.49 4.80
CA ALA A 153 -7.78 2.60 3.87
C ALA A 153 -6.38 3.21 4.07
N ILE A 154 -5.53 3.10 3.06
CA ILE A 154 -4.24 3.81 3.01
C ILE A 154 -4.50 5.17 2.36
N CYS A 155 -4.17 6.24 3.08
CA CYS A 155 -4.45 7.61 2.65
C CYS A 155 -3.16 8.34 2.28
N GLY A 156 -3.05 8.76 1.02
CA GLY A 156 -1.94 9.53 0.49
C GLY A 156 -2.31 10.99 0.20
N TYR A 157 -1.31 11.87 0.28
CA TYR A 157 -1.45 13.29 -0.07
C TYR A 157 -1.80 13.48 -1.55
N SER A 158 -1.00 12.89 -2.40
CA SER A 158 -1.19 12.75 -3.85
C SER A 158 -0.23 11.69 -4.40
N LEU A 159 -0.56 11.13 -5.55
CA LEU A 159 0.30 10.15 -6.25
C LEU A 159 1.43 10.88 -7.00
N ILE A 160 2.37 11.43 -6.26
CA ILE A 160 3.53 12.18 -6.76
C ILE A 160 4.83 11.55 -6.30
N GLN A 161 5.96 12.05 -6.82
CA GLN A 161 7.27 11.54 -6.45
C GLN A 161 7.73 12.09 -5.11
N GLY A 162 8.11 11.20 -4.20
CA GLY A 162 8.67 11.46 -2.88
C GLY A 162 8.65 10.19 -2.06
N GLY A 163 9.55 10.08 -1.09
CA GLY A 163 9.61 8.88 -0.23
C GLY A 163 8.32 8.68 0.59
N GLY A 164 7.79 9.76 1.16
CA GLY A 164 6.56 9.74 1.94
C GLY A 164 5.31 9.47 1.10
N GLU A 165 5.34 9.78 -0.20
CA GLU A 165 4.22 9.58 -1.13
C GLU A 165 4.25 8.21 -1.81
N VAL A 166 5.45 7.69 -2.09
CA VAL A 166 5.61 6.38 -2.76
C VAL A 166 5.54 5.22 -1.78
N PHE A 167 6.04 5.38 -0.56
CA PHE A 167 6.00 4.33 0.45
C PHE A 167 4.58 3.83 0.77
N PRO A 168 3.54 4.68 0.93
CA PRO A 168 2.16 4.23 1.13
C PRO A 168 1.66 3.30 0.01
N ILE A 169 2.11 3.51 -1.23
CA ILE A 169 1.75 2.63 -2.36
C ILE A 169 2.36 1.24 -2.17
N TYR A 170 3.64 1.17 -1.82
CA TYR A 170 4.30 -0.12 -1.55
C TYR A 170 3.67 -0.84 -0.36
N LEU A 171 3.32 -0.10 0.70
CA LEU A 171 2.61 -0.65 1.84
C LEU A 171 1.24 -1.21 1.45
N ALA A 172 0.46 -0.47 0.64
CA ALA A 172 -0.83 -0.93 0.14
C ALA A 172 -0.70 -2.23 -0.67
N ASN A 173 0.26 -2.27 -1.60
CA ASN A 173 0.52 -3.46 -2.41
C ASN A 173 0.91 -4.66 -1.53
N GLU A 174 1.77 -4.46 -0.55
CA GLU A 174 2.21 -5.55 0.33
C GLU A 174 1.09 -6.05 1.25
N LEU A 175 0.31 -5.15 1.85
CA LEU A 175 -0.87 -5.53 2.63
C LEU A 175 -1.87 -6.34 1.79
N LYS A 176 -2.06 -5.95 0.53
CA LYS A 176 -2.92 -6.70 -0.39
C LYS A 176 -2.40 -8.11 -0.65
N LYS A 177 -1.08 -8.29 -0.87
CA LYS A 177 -0.46 -9.62 -1.02
C LYS A 177 -0.63 -10.47 0.23
N GLN A 178 -0.64 -9.85 1.42
CA GLN A 178 -0.93 -10.52 2.69
C GLN A 178 -2.42 -10.84 2.88
N GLY A 179 -3.25 -10.63 1.86
CA GLY A 179 -4.68 -10.93 1.89
C GLY A 179 -5.50 -9.95 2.72
N ILE A 180 -5.02 -8.74 2.98
CA ILE A 180 -5.78 -7.68 3.65
C ILE A 180 -6.61 -6.92 2.61
N ALA A 181 -7.85 -6.58 2.94
CA ALA A 181 -8.67 -5.70 2.10
C ALA A 181 -8.14 -4.27 2.19
N VAL A 182 -7.55 -3.78 1.10
CA VAL A 182 -6.95 -2.45 1.03
C VAL A 182 -7.65 -1.61 -0.01
N THR A 183 -7.93 -0.37 0.34
CA THR A 183 -8.33 0.70 -0.58
C THR A 183 -7.33 1.83 -0.48
N PHE A 184 -6.84 2.34 -1.59
CA PHE A 184 -5.99 3.53 -1.60
C PHE A 184 -6.87 4.77 -1.79
N VAL A 185 -6.72 5.76 -0.90
CA VAL A 185 -7.45 7.03 -0.97
C VAL A 185 -6.46 8.15 -1.26
N ASP A 186 -6.54 8.70 -2.46
CA ASP A 186 -5.75 9.85 -2.89
C ASP A 186 -6.52 11.15 -2.56
N PHE A 187 -5.94 11.98 -1.69
CA PHE A 187 -6.52 13.27 -1.30
C PHE A 187 -6.36 14.36 -2.38
N ARG A 188 -5.65 14.07 -3.48
CA ARG A 188 -5.49 14.92 -4.66
C ARG A 188 -5.06 16.35 -4.33
N ARG A 189 -4.12 16.49 -3.41
CA ARG A 189 -3.60 17.81 -2.99
C ARG A 189 -2.57 18.39 -3.97
N ALA A 190 -2.14 17.60 -4.95
CA ALA A 190 -1.30 18.00 -6.07
C ALA A 190 -1.69 17.21 -7.33
N ASN A 191 -1.21 17.64 -8.50
CA ASN A 191 -1.37 16.89 -9.74
C ASN A 191 -0.58 15.57 -9.63
N TYR A 192 -1.25 14.45 -9.92
CA TYR A 192 -0.62 13.14 -9.86
C TYR A 192 0.37 12.90 -11.02
N ASP A 193 1.33 12.03 -10.74
CA ASP A 193 2.27 11.49 -11.72
C ASP A 193 1.82 10.10 -12.17
N GLU A 194 1.61 9.93 -13.47
CA GLU A 194 1.14 8.66 -14.04
C GLU A 194 2.12 7.49 -13.79
N GLY A 195 3.43 7.76 -13.75
CA GLY A 195 4.44 6.75 -13.44
C GLY A 195 4.35 6.28 -11.99
N ILE A 196 4.03 7.18 -11.07
CA ILE A 196 3.80 6.84 -9.66
C ILE A 196 2.47 6.11 -9.50
N ARG A 197 1.40 6.58 -10.16
CA ARG A 197 0.09 5.92 -10.13
C ARG A 197 0.16 4.47 -10.59
N LYS A 198 0.96 4.16 -11.61
CA LYS A 198 1.17 2.79 -12.12
C LYS A 198 1.88 1.86 -11.14
N LYS A 199 2.51 2.37 -10.07
CA LYS A 199 3.12 1.55 -9.03
C LYS A 199 2.08 0.94 -8.08
N LEU A 200 0.87 1.49 -8.01
CA LEU A 200 -0.25 0.90 -7.26
C LEU A 200 -0.78 -0.31 -8.05
N ASP A 201 -0.87 -1.46 -7.40
CA ASP A 201 -1.39 -2.68 -8.00
C ASP A 201 -2.81 -2.46 -8.51
N ARG A 202 -3.11 -2.99 -9.70
CA ARG A 202 -4.36 -2.72 -10.43
C ARG A 202 -5.61 -3.26 -9.73
N ASP A 203 -5.45 -4.22 -8.86
CA ASP A 203 -6.52 -4.84 -8.07
C ASP A 203 -6.77 -4.12 -6.74
N ILE A 204 -5.99 -3.09 -6.39
CA ILE A 204 -6.27 -2.20 -5.28
C ILE A 204 -7.20 -1.08 -5.78
N PRO A 205 -8.41 -0.94 -5.18
CA PRO A 205 -9.29 0.17 -5.50
C PRO A 205 -8.62 1.51 -5.17
N LEU A 206 -8.58 2.41 -6.16
CA LEU A 206 -8.12 3.77 -6.00
C LEU A 206 -9.32 4.72 -5.94
N ILE A 207 -9.44 5.47 -4.87
CA ILE A 207 -10.45 6.52 -4.70
C ILE A 207 -9.75 7.86 -4.68
N GLU A 208 -10.02 8.66 -5.70
CA GLU A 208 -9.55 10.03 -5.81
C GLU A 208 -10.61 10.97 -5.21
N LEU A 209 -10.28 11.61 -4.09
CA LEU A 209 -11.20 12.52 -3.42
C LEU A 209 -11.25 13.86 -4.15
N SER A 210 -12.41 14.25 -4.63
CA SER A 210 -12.65 15.59 -5.17
C SER A 210 -12.72 16.66 -4.06
N ASP A 211 -13.20 16.28 -2.88
CA ASP A 211 -13.27 17.14 -1.70
C ASP A 211 -13.14 16.29 -0.42
N VAL A 212 -12.39 16.77 0.57
CA VAL A 212 -12.18 16.12 1.86
C VAL A 212 -13.48 15.83 2.62
N LYS A 213 -14.53 16.65 2.43
CA LYS A 213 -15.85 16.44 3.05
C LYS A 213 -16.48 15.09 2.71
N PHE A 214 -16.12 14.48 1.58
CA PHE A 214 -16.64 13.17 1.17
C PHE A 214 -15.94 12.00 1.86
N PHE A 215 -14.78 12.23 2.49
CA PHE A 215 -13.97 11.17 3.09
C PHE A 215 -14.76 10.28 4.05
N ASN A 216 -15.56 10.89 4.94
CA ASN A 216 -16.37 10.15 5.89
C ASN A 216 -17.39 9.20 5.23
N GLY A 217 -18.06 9.68 4.16
CA GLY A 217 -18.97 8.85 3.37
C GLY A 217 -18.25 7.68 2.71
N VAL A 218 -17.03 7.93 2.20
CA VAL A 218 -16.19 6.92 1.56
C VAL A 218 -15.80 5.82 2.55
N ILE A 219 -15.19 6.15 3.69
CA ILE A 219 -14.75 5.15 4.67
C ILE A 219 -15.92 4.35 5.26
N SER A 220 -17.07 5.01 5.50
CA SER A 220 -18.29 4.33 5.96
C SER A 220 -18.84 3.37 4.90
N ALA A 221 -18.91 3.81 3.64
CA ALA A 221 -19.40 2.97 2.54
C ALA A 221 -18.51 1.75 2.27
N LEU A 222 -17.19 1.87 2.50
CA LEU A 222 -16.23 0.78 2.36
C LEU A 222 -16.18 -0.16 3.56
N GLY A 223 -16.80 0.19 4.68
CA GLY A 223 -16.65 -0.55 5.95
C GLY A 223 -15.21 -0.52 6.44
N THR A 224 -14.53 0.62 6.28
CA THR A 224 -13.15 0.80 6.70
C THR A 224 -13.04 0.73 8.22
N GLU A 225 -12.12 -0.07 8.72
CA GLU A 225 -11.86 -0.27 10.15
C GLU A 225 -10.54 0.36 10.60
N ILE A 226 -9.60 0.47 9.67
CA ILE A 226 -8.31 1.13 9.90
C ILE A 226 -8.10 2.16 8.79
N VAL A 227 -7.87 3.40 9.19
CA VAL A 227 -7.37 4.46 8.31
C VAL A 227 -5.91 4.67 8.64
N HIS A 228 -5.04 4.54 7.65
CA HIS A 228 -3.61 4.74 7.81
C HIS A 228 -3.15 5.91 6.94
N THR A 229 -2.63 6.94 7.57
CA THR A 229 -2.18 8.18 6.93
C THR A 229 -0.66 8.34 7.03
N HIS A 230 -0.07 9.10 6.09
CA HIS A 230 1.37 9.18 5.91
C HIS A 230 1.91 10.60 5.71
N GLU A 231 1.04 11.62 5.78
CA GLU A 231 1.43 13.02 5.55
C GLU A 231 0.62 13.96 6.46
N GLY A 232 1.28 14.93 7.08
CA GLY A 232 0.72 15.76 8.14
C GLY A 232 -0.56 16.51 7.78
N THR A 233 -0.72 16.94 6.53
CA THR A 233 -1.95 17.60 6.06
C THR A 233 -3.11 16.58 6.00
N VAL A 234 -2.83 15.37 5.51
CA VAL A 234 -3.82 14.28 5.46
C VAL A 234 -4.16 13.82 6.86
N ASP A 235 -3.15 13.67 7.74
CA ASP A 235 -3.33 13.32 9.15
C ASP A 235 -4.33 14.28 9.83
N TYR A 236 -4.15 15.57 9.63
CA TYR A 236 -5.01 16.61 10.18
C TYR A 236 -6.45 16.53 9.63
N PHE A 237 -6.62 16.39 8.31
CA PHE A 237 -7.95 16.28 7.71
C PHE A 237 -8.70 15.03 8.19
N VAL A 238 -8.02 13.90 8.22
CA VAL A 238 -8.58 12.63 8.70
C VAL A 238 -8.94 12.73 10.18
N ALA A 239 -8.06 13.30 11.00
CA ALA A 239 -8.29 13.49 12.43
C ALA A 239 -9.57 14.29 12.72
N ARG A 240 -9.80 15.36 11.97
CA ARG A 240 -11.02 16.19 12.10
C ARG A 240 -12.32 15.42 11.77
N VAL A 241 -12.23 14.45 10.87
CA VAL A 241 -13.39 13.65 10.45
C VAL A 241 -13.68 12.52 11.43
N ILE A 242 -12.63 11.83 11.92
CA ILE A 242 -12.76 10.62 12.74
C ILE A 242 -13.09 10.98 14.21
N ARG A 243 -12.55 12.07 14.75
CA ARG A 243 -12.68 12.49 16.15
C ARG A 243 -14.12 12.48 16.67
N ASN A 244 -15.09 12.71 15.81
CA ASN A 244 -16.50 12.87 16.19
C ASN A 244 -17.31 11.57 16.17
N LYS A 245 -16.66 10.40 16.06
CA LYS A 245 -17.34 9.11 15.94
C LYS A 245 -16.81 8.11 16.95
N GLU A 246 -17.58 7.87 18.01
CA GLU A 246 -17.31 6.73 18.90
C GLU A 246 -17.39 5.41 18.11
N GLY A 247 -16.33 4.60 18.18
CA GLY A 247 -16.27 3.24 17.64
C GLY A 247 -16.10 3.09 16.12
N ALA A 248 -15.82 4.18 15.37
CA ALA A 248 -15.86 4.11 13.90
C ALA A 248 -14.66 3.35 13.30
N CYS A 249 -13.48 3.89 13.33
CA CYS A 249 -12.29 3.24 12.80
C CYS A 249 -11.03 3.68 13.54
N LYS A 250 -10.02 2.81 13.55
CA LYS A 250 -8.72 3.12 14.14
C LYS A 250 -7.93 3.99 13.18
N HIS A 251 -7.31 5.05 13.68
CA HIS A 251 -6.40 5.90 12.92
C HIS A 251 -4.96 5.57 13.26
N ILE A 252 -4.19 5.15 12.28
CA ILE A 252 -2.74 4.94 12.37
C ILE A 252 -2.07 6.05 11.58
N ILE A 253 -1.02 6.64 12.14
CA ILE A 253 -0.24 7.71 11.49
C ILE A 253 1.21 7.27 11.40
N THR A 254 1.78 7.28 10.19
CA THR A 254 3.22 7.10 10.02
C THR A 254 3.91 8.45 9.84
N LEU A 255 4.84 8.73 10.75
CA LEU A 255 5.61 9.97 10.80
C LEU A 255 6.84 9.87 9.88
N HIS A 256 6.83 10.60 8.76
CA HIS A 256 7.91 10.62 7.76
C HIS A 256 8.85 11.82 7.88
N GLY A 257 8.73 12.66 8.92
CA GLY A 257 9.61 13.79 9.14
C GLY A 257 9.03 15.15 8.76
N MET A 258 7.72 15.28 8.70
CA MET A 258 7.05 16.55 8.37
C MET A 258 6.76 17.43 9.60
N TYR A 259 6.44 16.82 10.73
CA TYR A 259 6.06 17.54 11.96
C TYR A 259 7.19 18.37 12.54
N GLU A 260 8.45 17.94 12.37
CA GLU A 260 9.65 18.67 12.83
C GLU A 260 9.89 19.98 12.07
N ALA A 261 9.32 20.12 10.88
CA ALA A 261 9.43 21.32 10.06
C ALA A 261 8.34 22.36 10.34
N ILE A 262 7.31 22.01 11.13
CA ILE A 262 6.17 22.87 11.42
C ILE A 262 6.53 23.83 12.57
N SER A 263 6.17 25.10 12.44
CA SER A 263 6.33 26.07 13.53
C SER A 263 5.51 25.64 14.76
N LYS A 264 6.03 25.87 15.97
CA LYS A 264 5.40 25.45 17.21
C LYS A 264 3.92 25.86 17.31
N LYS A 265 3.59 27.10 16.96
CA LYS A 265 2.21 27.60 16.97
C LYS A 265 1.27 26.79 16.07
N ASN A 266 1.71 26.44 14.86
CA ASN A 266 0.89 25.67 13.93
C ASN A 266 0.84 24.20 14.36
N LEU A 267 1.94 23.67 14.89
CA LEU A 267 2.04 22.31 15.40
C LEU A 267 1.04 22.05 16.53
N ASP A 268 0.96 22.94 17.52
CA ASP A 268 0.03 22.83 18.65
C ASP A 268 -1.42 22.73 18.13
N GLY A 269 -1.80 23.57 17.16
CA GLY A 269 -3.13 23.52 16.54
C GLY A 269 -3.42 22.24 15.75
N ILE A 270 -2.39 21.60 15.16
CA ILE A 270 -2.53 20.31 14.47
C ILE A 270 -2.66 19.17 15.49
N LEU A 271 -1.79 19.16 16.50
CA LEU A 271 -1.75 18.10 17.51
C LEU A 271 -3.03 18.03 18.35
N GLU A 272 -3.72 19.14 18.55
CA GLU A 272 -5.03 19.18 19.23
C GLU A 272 -6.06 18.26 18.57
N PHE A 273 -6.01 18.10 17.22
CA PHE A 273 -6.91 17.20 16.47
C PHE A 273 -6.31 15.81 16.29
N VAL A 274 -5.03 15.74 15.96
CA VAL A 274 -4.34 14.50 15.59
C VAL A 274 -4.20 13.55 16.77
N ILE A 275 -3.80 14.07 17.96
CA ILE A 275 -3.58 13.24 19.14
C ILE A 275 -4.85 12.47 19.56
N PRO A 276 -6.02 13.11 19.76
CA PRO A 276 -7.21 12.39 20.20
C PRO A 276 -7.77 11.41 19.16
N SER A 277 -7.43 11.59 17.88
CA SER A 277 -7.91 10.71 16.81
C SER A 277 -7.03 9.50 16.59
N CYS A 278 -5.75 9.56 16.98
CA CYS A 278 -4.75 8.57 16.64
C CYS A 278 -4.76 7.40 17.62
N SER A 279 -4.89 6.18 17.09
CA SER A 279 -4.78 4.95 17.88
C SER A 279 -3.33 4.51 18.06
N CYS A 280 -2.47 4.79 17.07
CA CYS A 280 -1.05 4.45 17.11
C CYS A 280 -0.25 5.34 16.14
N PHE A 281 0.84 5.88 16.63
CA PHE A 281 1.86 6.54 15.81
C PHE A 281 2.95 5.54 15.44
N VAL A 282 3.21 5.38 14.17
CA VAL A 282 4.38 4.70 13.64
C VAL A 282 5.43 5.76 13.32
N TYR A 283 6.67 5.60 13.77
CA TYR A 283 7.76 6.50 13.44
C TYR A 283 8.91 5.74 12.81
N ILE A 284 9.55 6.38 11.83
CA ILE A 284 10.62 5.75 11.04
C ILE A 284 12.00 6.18 11.52
N ALA A 285 12.09 7.28 12.27
CA ALA A 285 13.33 7.82 12.80
C ALA A 285 13.08 8.44 14.19
N ASP A 286 14.06 8.33 15.11
CA ASP A 286 13.90 8.81 16.49
C ASP A 286 13.62 10.33 16.56
N LYS A 287 14.15 11.10 15.62
CA LYS A 287 13.85 12.54 15.52
C LYS A 287 12.37 12.84 15.28
N ASN A 288 11.60 11.91 14.69
CA ASN A 288 10.16 12.10 14.44
C ASN A 288 9.37 12.22 15.74
N LEU A 289 9.94 11.78 16.87
CA LEU A 289 9.32 11.91 18.18
C LEU A 289 9.50 13.30 18.82
N LEU A 290 10.42 14.13 18.31
CA LEU A 290 10.72 15.45 18.89
C LEU A 290 9.48 16.36 19.02
N PRO A 291 8.57 16.43 18.03
CA PRO A 291 7.34 17.22 18.12
C PRO A 291 6.39 16.77 19.24
N PHE A 292 6.50 15.50 19.68
CA PHE A 292 5.64 14.90 20.69
C PHE A 292 6.27 14.85 22.07
N LYS A 293 7.45 15.47 22.25
CA LYS A 293 8.18 15.46 23.51
C LYS A 293 7.31 16.05 24.64
N GLY A 294 7.15 15.27 25.71
CA GLY A 294 6.28 15.61 26.85
C GLY A 294 4.84 15.07 26.74
N LEU A 295 4.46 14.45 25.62
CA LEU A 295 3.11 13.92 25.38
C LEU A 295 3.04 12.38 25.38
N PHE A 296 4.16 11.69 25.70
CA PHE A 296 4.26 10.22 25.53
C PHE A 296 3.38 9.39 26.47
N GLN A 297 2.96 9.93 27.63
CA GLN A 297 2.31 9.11 28.68
C GLN A 297 0.98 8.47 28.26
N ASN A 298 0.31 9.02 27.24
CA ASN A 298 -1.01 8.58 26.78
C ASN A 298 -1.05 8.17 25.31
N LEU A 299 0.10 8.06 24.65
CA LEU A 299 0.17 7.78 23.21
C LEU A 299 0.90 6.46 22.92
N GLN A 300 0.39 5.72 21.95
CA GLN A 300 1.04 4.50 21.46
C GLN A 300 2.00 4.84 20.34
N PHE A 301 3.29 4.56 20.52
CA PHE A 301 4.32 4.73 19.50
C PHE A 301 4.95 3.39 19.14
N ARG A 302 5.21 3.17 17.84
CA ARG A 302 5.91 2.00 17.32
C ARG A 302 6.98 2.44 16.32
N LYS A 303 8.24 2.04 16.55
CA LYS A 303 9.32 2.24 15.57
C LYS A 303 9.24 1.15 14.50
N ILE A 304 8.99 1.53 13.25
CA ILE A 304 8.97 0.62 12.11
C ILE A 304 9.65 1.35 10.96
N GLY A 305 10.81 0.88 10.54
CA GLY A 305 11.55 1.45 9.41
C GLY A 305 10.83 1.20 8.08
N ASN A 306 11.11 2.04 7.10
CA ASN A 306 10.61 1.83 5.75
C ASN A 306 11.22 0.56 5.13
N GLY A 307 10.43 -0.15 4.34
CA GLY A 307 10.87 -1.26 3.50
C GLY A 307 10.57 -0.99 2.03
N LEU A 308 11.21 -1.75 1.16
CA LEU A 308 10.96 -1.71 -0.28
C LEU A 308 10.72 -3.11 -0.83
N PRO A 309 9.87 -3.28 -1.86
CA PRO A 309 9.64 -4.57 -2.46
C PRO A 309 10.92 -5.09 -3.14
N GLN A 310 11.14 -6.39 -3.07
CA GLN A 310 12.15 -7.04 -3.90
C GLN A 310 11.68 -7.08 -5.34
N ILE A 311 12.51 -6.57 -6.25
CA ILE A 311 12.29 -6.61 -7.68
C ILE A 311 13.57 -7.11 -8.36
N PRO A 312 13.48 -7.75 -9.53
CA PRO A 312 14.66 -8.11 -10.32
C PRO A 312 15.51 -6.86 -10.62
N ILE A 313 16.81 -6.98 -10.43
CA ILE A 313 17.79 -5.92 -10.70
C ILE A 313 18.68 -6.38 -11.85
N VAL A 314 18.73 -5.56 -12.91
CA VAL A 314 19.55 -5.82 -14.09
C VAL A 314 20.49 -4.62 -14.25
N PRO A 315 21.77 -4.74 -13.89
CA PRO A 315 22.71 -3.62 -13.99
C PRO A 315 22.79 -3.04 -15.40
N HIS A 316 22.78 -1.73 -15.54
CA HIS A 316 23.12 -1.08 -16.79
C HIS A 316 24.58 -1.32 -17.15
N LYS A 317 24.89 -1.28 -18.43
CA LYS A 317 26.29 -1.37 -18.90
C LYS A 317 26.93 0.01 -18.81
N ARG A 318 28.10 0.11 -18.18
CA ARG A 318 28.87 1.35 -18.04
C ARG A 318 29.15 1.99 -19.37
N LEU A 319 29.45 1.18 -20.40
CA LEU A 319 29.73 1.61 -21.75
C LEU A 319 28.57 2.39 -22.40
N GLU A 320 27.29 2.10 -22.04
CA GLU A 320 26.15 2.84 -22.57
C GLU A 320 26.14 4.32 -22.14
N LEU A 321 26.83 4.64 -21.06
CA LEU A 321 27.04 6.01 -20.58
C LEU A 321 28.42 6.56 -20.93
N GLY A 322 29.23 5.84 -21.75
CA GLY A 322 30.61 6.22 -22.06
C GLY A 322 31.54 6.15 -20.86
N ILE A 323 31.26 5.27 -19.91
CA ILE A 323 32.05 5.05 -18.69
C ILE A 323 32.95 3.83 -18.93
N GLU A 324 34.24 3.98 -18.69
CA GLU A 324 35.23 2.92 -18.82
C GLU A 324 34.97 1.83 -17.74
N GLU A 325 35.21 0.56 -18.07
CA GLU A 325 34.97 -0.55 -17.13
C GLU A 325 35.76 -0.45 -15.83
N ASN A 326 36.98 0.05 -15.91
CA ASN A 326 37.86 0.25 -14.75
C ASN A 326 37.57 1.54 -13.97
N ALA A 327 36.61 2.37 -14.42
CA ALA A 327 36.24 3.60 -13.71
C ALA A 327 35.58 3.32 -12.36
N PHE A 328 35.71 4.24 -11.41
CA PHE A 328 34.96 4.23 -10.14
C PHE A 328 33.70 5.07 -10.31
N CYS A 329 32.56 4.44 -10.15
CA CYS A 329 31.25 5.06 -10.38
C CYS A 329 30.52 5.35 -9.07
N LEU A 330 30.09 6.60 -8.91
CA LEU A 330 29.18 7.01 -7.83
C LEU A 330 27.83 7.37 -8.42
N THR A 331 26.75 6.93 -7.77
CA THR A 331 25.38 7.28 -8.16
C THR A 331 24.67 8.02 -7.04
N LEU A 332 24.16 9.20 -7.35
CA LEU A 332 23.30 10.01 -6.48
C LEU A 332 21.89 10.08 -7.06
N VAL A 333 20.93 9.59 -6.31
CA VAL A 333 19.50 9.63 -6.68
C VAL A 333 18.72 10.43 -5.64
N SER A 334 18.09 11.50 -6.06
CA SER A 334 17.20 12.29 -5.18
C SER A 334 16.34 13.25 -5.99
N ARG A 335 15.36 13.89 -5.35
CA ARG A 335 14.85 15.15 -5.90
C ARG A 335 16.03 16.11 -6.05
N ALA A 336 16.15 16.75 -7.21
CA ALA A 336 17.26 17.64 -7.51
C ALA A 336 17.02 19.04 -6.90
N ILE A 337 16.97 19.12 -5.58
CA ILE A 337 16.96 20.37 -4.81
C ILE A 337 18.34 20.59 -4.19
N PHE A 338 18.70 21.84 -3.94
CA PHE A 338 20.07 22.21 -3.48
C PHE A 338 20.45 21.52 -2.17
N GLU A 339 19.49 21.30 -1.26
CA GLU A 339 19.72 20.64 0.03
C GLU A 339 20.08 19.15 -0.10
N LYS A 340 19.86 18.55 -1.25
CA LYS A 340 20.27 17.15 -1.51
C LYS A 340 21.75 17.00 -1.89
N GLY A 341 22.48 18.10 -1.97
CA GLY A 341 23.94 18.09 -2.08
C GLY A 341 24.49 17.75 -3.46
N TRP A 342 23.74 18.02 -4.54
CA TRP A 342 24.20 17.76 -5.92
C TRP A 342 25.45 18.56 -6.28
N ILE A 343 25.49 19.83 -5.89
CA ILE A 343 26.64 20.71 -6.15
C ILE A 343 27.85 20.22 -5.36
N GLU A 344 27.66 19.90 -4.09
CA GLU A 344 28.70 19.37 -3.22
C GLU A 344 29.27 18.04 -3.73
N ALA A 345 28.41 17.16 -4.27
CA ALA A 345 28.84 15.92 -4.88
C ALA A 345 29.72 16.14 -6.12
N ILE A 346 29.34 17.10 -6.99
CA ILE A 346 30.14 17.47 -8.16
C ILE A 346 31.52 17.98 -7.75
N GLU A 347 31.56 18.89 -6.78
CA GLU A 347 32.83 19.46 -6.29
C GLU A 347 33.69 18.40 -5.58
N ALA A 348 33.08 17.52 -4.78
CA ALA A 348 33.82 16.41 -4.17
C ALA A 348 34.42 15.47 -5.20
N VAL A 349 33.71 15.12 -6.27
CA VAL A 349 34.21 14.27 -7.34
C VAL A 349 35.33 14.97 -8.13
N LYS A 350 35.25 16.28 -8.41
CA LYS A 350 36.34 17.05 -9.01
C LYS A 350 37.62 16.97 -8.19
N ILE A 351 37.52 17.08 -6.87
CA ILE A 351 38.65 16.96 -5.95
C ILE A 351 39.20 15.54 -5.92
N ALA A 352 38.35 14.53 -5.85
CA ALA A 352 38.74 13.13 -5.82
C ALA A 352 39.49 12.70 -7.08
N ARG A 353 39.00 13.11 -8.26
CA ARG A 353 39.68 12.84 -9.53
C ARG A 353 41.11 13.36 -9.60
N ARG A 354 41.41 14.51 -8.99
CA ARG A 354 42.78 15.06 -8.97
C ARG A 354 43.75 14.22 -8.12
N LYS A 355 43.22 13.37 -7.26
CA LYS A 355 43.97 12.54 -6.31
C LYS A 355 43.96 11.05 -6.67
N SER A 356 43.19 10.65 -7.67
CA SER A 356 42.98 9.25 -8.05
C SER A 356 43.63 8.96 -9.41
N GLU A 357 44.33 7.86 -9.52
CA GLU A 357 44.80 7.31 -10.78
C GLU A 357 43.68 6.64 -11.57
N ARG A 358 42.65 6.16 -10.87
CA ARG A 358 41.47 5.54 -11.46
C ARG A 358 40.47 6.61 -11.91
N PRO A 359 39.91 6.55 -13.13
CA PRO A 359 38.85 7.45 -13.54
C PRO A 359 37.68 7.39 -12.57
N ILE A 360 37.08 8.54 -12.20
CA ILE A 360 35.90 8.61 -11.31
C ILE A 360 34.76 9.28 -12.07
N HIS A 361 33.58 8.67 -12.06
CA HIS A 361 32.38 9.19 -12.68
C HIS A 361 31.27 9.39 -11.66
N LEU A 362 30.50 10.44 -11.84
CA LEU A 362 29.32 10.74 -11.02
C LEU A 362 28.05 10.71 -11.87
N ILE A 363 27.11 9.90 -11.45
CA ILE A 363 25.80 9.74 -12.08
C ILE A 363 24.77 10.43 -11.19
N LEU A 364 24.07 11.43 -11.74
CA LEU A 364 23.07 12.24 -11.08
C LEU A 364 21.69 11.92 -11.65
N ILE A 365 20.79 11.39 -10.83
CA ILE A 365 19.46 10.95 -11.22
C ILE A 365 18.40 11.67 -10.40
N GLY A 366 17.51 12.38 -11.09
CA GLY A 366 16.40 13.12 -10.49
C GLY A 366 16.06 14.36 -11.28
N GLU A 367 15.02 15.06 -10.84
CA GLU A 367 14.52 16.31 -11.40
C GLU A 367 14.25 17.33 -10.29
N GLY A 368 14.27 18.60 -10.66
CA GLY A 368 14.04 19.74 -9.78
C GLY A 368 14.95 20.91 -10.10
N GLU A 369 14.86 21.97 -9.31
CA GLU A 369 15.56 23.26 -9.54
C GLU A 369 17.09 23.13 -9.74
N CYS A 370 17.72 22.24 -8.99
CA CYS A 370 19.16 22.00 -9.12
C CYS A 370 19.52 21.27 -10.43
N TYR A 371 18.65 20.35 -10.91
CA TYR A 371 18.79 19.72 -12.22
C TYR A 371 18.70 20.76 -13.34
N ASP A 372 17.68 21.62 -13.30
CA ASP A 372 17.48 22.67 -14.31
C ASP A 372 18.64 23.66 -14.32
N PHE A 373 19.15 24.03 -13.13
CA PHE A 373 20.32 24.86 -13.00
C PHE A 373 21.58 24.20 -13.63
N LEU A 374 21.80 22.90 -13.42
CA LEU A 374 22.95 22.17 -13.93
C LEU A 374 22.87 21.89 -15.43
N LYS A 375 21.67 21.63 -15.96
CA LYS A 375 21.43 21.40 -17.39
C LYS A 375 21.90 22.55 -18.26
N GLY A 376 21.88 23.79 -17.74
CA GLY A 376 22.38 24.99 -18.44
C GLY A 376 23.86 25.20 -18.29
N LYS A 377 24.61 24.30 -17.61
CA LYS A 377 26.06 24.43 -17.38
C LYS A 377 26.84 23.49 -18.25
N ASN A 378 28.07 23.89 -18.60
CA ASN A 378 29.05 23.02 -19.28
C ASN A 378 29.68 22.10 -18.21
N LEU A 379 29.07 20.93 -17.99
CA LEU A 379 29.56 19.94 -17.03
C LEU A 379 30.71 19.11 -17.69
N PRO A 380 31.72 18.71 -16.91
CA PRO A 380 32.73 17.77 -17.37
C PRO A 380 32.10 16.43 -17.83
N SER A 381 32.69 15.75 -18.79
CA SER A 381 32.19 14.50 -19.38
C SER A 381 32.02 13.34 -18.38
N TYR A 382 32.68 13.39 -17.24
CA TYR A 382 32.56 12.42 -16.17
C TYR A 382 31.37 12.70 -15.18
N ILE A 383 30.60 13.75 -15.41
CA ILE A 383 29.36 14.06 -14.65
C ILE A 383 28.19 13.78 -15.58
N HIS A 384 27.43 12.72 -15.26
CA HIS A 384 26.31 12.25 -16.06
C HIS A 384 24.99 12.73 -15.45
N LEU A 385 24.39 13.73 -16.08
CA LEU A 385 23.10 14.31 -15.65
C LEU A 385 21.96 13.61 -16.41
N LEU A 386 21.33 12.59 -15.80
CA LEU A 386 20.41 11.68 -16.50
C LEU A 386 18.94 12.08 -16.39
N GLY A 387 18.59 13.08 -15.56
CA GLY A 387 17.20 13.39 -15.27
C GLY A 387 16.51 12.25 -14.50
N ARG A 388 15.22 12.20 -14.56
CA ARG A 388 14.40 11.18 -13.86
C ARG A 388 14.53 9.81 -14.51
N LYS A 389 14.71 8.78 -13.69
CA LYS A 389 14.70 7.36 -14.06
C LYS A 389 13.77 6.57 -13.14
N SER A 390 13.13 5.54 -13.67
CA SER A 390 12.25 4.65 -12.90
C SER A 390 12.96 3.43 -12.33
N ASP A 391 14.09 3.08 -12.89
CA ASP A 391 14.88 1.86 -12.66
C ASP A 391 16.20 2.15 -11.92
N VAL A 392 16.13 3.02 -10.91
CA VAL A 392 17.31 3.54 -10.18
C VAL A 392 18.19 2.43 -9.58
N ARG A 393 17.60 1.28 -9.22
CA ARG A 393 18.37 0.15 -8.69
C ARG A 393 19.33 -0.46 -9.72
N ASN A 394 18.99 -0.40 -11.00
CA ASN A 394 19.89 -0.87 -12.07
C ASN A 394 21.12 0.04 -12.22
N TYR A 395 20.95 1.36 -11.96
CA TYR A 395 22.08 2.30 -11.89
C TYR A 395 22.93 2.09 -10.65
N PHE A 396 22.34 1.85 -9.50
CA PHE A 396 23.11 1.48 -8.31
C PHE A 396 23.90 0.19 -8.55
N ALA A 397 23.27 -0.83 -9.11
CA ALA A 397 23.91 -2.12 -9.36
C ALA A 397 25.11 -2.07 -10.31
N MET A 398 25.20 -1.06 -11.20
CA MET A 398 26.39 -0.85 -12.04
C MET A 398 27.44 0.05 -11.38
N SER A 399 27.12 0.68 -10.24
CA SER A 399 27.96 1.64 -9.54
C SER A 399 28.75 0.98 -8.41
N ASP A 400 29.90 1.55 -8.09
CA ASP A 400 30.72 1.09 -6.97
C ASP A 400 30.16 1.61 -5.63
N VAL A 401 29.49 2.79 -5.62
CA VAL A 401 28.99 3.46 -4.40
C VAL A 401 27.73 4.26 -4.68
N GLY A 402 26.75 4.15 -3.80
CA GLY A 402 25.64 5.11 -3.68
C GLY A 402 26.05 6.34 -2.87
N LEU A 403 25.61 7.53 -3.26
CA LEU A 403 25.98 8.77 -2.60
C LEU A 403 24.75 9.52 -2.07
N LEU A 404 24.78 9.90 -0.79
CA LEU A 404 23.72 10.69 -0.14
C LEU A 404 24.33 11.88 0.63
N PRO A 405 24.74 12.98 -0.02
CA PRO A 405 25.33 14.14 0.63
C PRO A 405 24.26 15.14 1.08
N SER A 406 23.13 14.66 1.54
CA SER A 406 21.95 15.46 1.90
C SER A 406 22.17 16.26 3.18
N ARG A 407 21.78 17.53 3.16
CA ARG A 407 21.59 18.39 4.36
C ARG A 407 20.13 18.75 4.58
N PHE A 408 19.24 18.06 3.87
CA PHE A 408 17.80 18.29 3.98
C PHE A 408 17.28 17.89 5.37
N LYS A 409 16.74 18.85 6.10
CA LYS A 409 16.24 18.63 7.49
C LYS A 409 15.15 17.57 7.61
N GLY A 410 14.35 17.40 6.54
CA GLY A 410 13.32 16.37 6.46
C GLY A 410 13.82 14.94 6.20
N GLU A 411 15.13 14.72 6.03
CA GLU A 411 15.68 13.38 5.85
C GLU A 411 15.51 12.57 7.14
N SER A 412 14.68 11.52 7.09
CA SER A 412 14.42 10.66 8.25
C SER A 412 14.93 9.24 7.99
N PHE A 413 14.38 8.57 6.99
CA PHE A 413 14.72 7.19 6.60
C PHE A 413 14.75 7.11 5.06
N PRO A 414 15.84 7.55 4.41
CA PRO A 414 15.88 7.72 2.96
C PRO A 414 15.79 6.39 2.22
N LEU A 415 14.75 6.22 1.41
CA LEU A 415 14.52 4.99 0.61
C LEU A 415 15.69 4.71 -0.34
N VAL A 416 16.38 5.74 -0.82
CA VAL A 416 17.53 5.61 -1.73
C VAL A 416 18.69 4.82 -1.10
N VAL A 417 18.85 4.87 0.22
CA VAL A 417 19.84 4.05 0.93
C VAL A 417 19.46 2.57 0.83
N ILE A 418 18.17 2.24 1.03
CA ILE A 418 17.68 0.86 0.86
C ILE A 418 17.88 0.41 -0.60
N GLU A 419 17.55 1.27 -1.57
CA GLU A 419 17.71 0.98 -3.00
C GLU A 419 19.16 0.68 -3.37
N SER A 420 20.11 1.47 -2.86
CA SER A 420 21.54 1.24 -3.06
C SER A 420 22.01 -0.10 -2.46
N LEU A 421 21.68 -0.35 -1.19
CA LEU A 421 22.08 -1.57 -0.49
C LEU A 421 21.46 -2.83 -1.11
N MET A 422 20.18 -2.80 -1.49
CA MET A 422 19.52 -3.90 -2.21
C MET A 422 20.13 -4.18 -3.56
N SER A 423 20.83 -3.20 -4.16
CA SER A 423 21.54 -3.33 -5.42
C SER A 423 22.99 -3.79 -5.25
N GLY A 424 23.43 -4.05 -4.01
CA GLY A 424 24.79 -4.46 -3.71
C GLY A 424 25.80 -3.31 -3.62
N SER A 425 25.35 -2.04 -3.71
CA SER A 425 26.24 -0.87 -3.65
C SER A 425 26.26 -0.29 -2.24
N PRO A 426 27.43 -0.22 -1.57
CA PRO A 426 27.60 0.46 -0.31
C PRO A 426 27.31 1.97 -0.46
N VAL A 427 27.10 2.68 0.65
CA VAL A 427 26.66 4.08 0.62
C VAL A 427 27.67 4.98 1.33
N VAL A 428 28.03 6.10 0.70
CA VAL A 428 28.70 7.23 1.36
C VAL A 428 27.65 8.30 1.61
N ALA A 429 27.38 8.62 2.89
CA ALA A 429 26.27 9.47 3.26
C ALA A 429 26.59 10.48 4.33
N SER A 430 25.81 11.56 4.38
CA SER A 430 25.73 12.43 5.54
C SER A 430 25.18 11.68 6.75
N ASP A 431 25.71 11.93 7.94
CA ASP A 431 25.24 11.35 9.20
C ASP A 431 23.98 12.09 9.69
N ILE A 432 22.85 11.77 9.07
CA ILE A 432 21.54 12.42 9.31
C ILE A 432 20.41 11.37 9.42
N GLY A 433 19.37 11.70 10.16
CA GLY A 433 18.22 10.81 10.34
C GLY A 433 18.64 9.43 10.87
N GLU A 434 18.11 8.39 10.26
CA GLU A 434 18.42 6.99 10.60
C GLU A 434 19.55 6.39 9.73
N VAL A 435 20.21 7.16 8.89
CA VAL A 435 21.20 6.64 7.92
C VAL A 435 22.28 5.79 8.60
N ARG A 436 22.76 6.21 9.78
CA ARG A 436 23.72 5.42 10.57
C ARG A 436 23.19 4.01 10.88
N ASN A 437 21.97 3.94 11.39
CA ASN A 437 21.33 2.67 11.76
C ASN A 437 20.98 1.82 10.52
N MET A 438 20.67 2.48 9.39
CA MET A 438 20.40 1.79 8.13
C MET A 438 21.66 1.16 7.51
N LEU A 439 22.84 1.71 7.77
CA LEU A 439 24.10 1.19 7.25
C LEU A 439 24.76 0.18 8.19
N ALA A 440 24.38 0.12 9.45
CA ALA A 440 24.94 -0.80 10.44
C ALA A 440 24.15 -2.12 10.47
N ASP A 441 24.87 -3.24 10.54
CA ASP A 441 24.28 -4.54 10.89
C ASP A 441 24.17 -4.70 12.43
N GLU A 442 23.61 -5.83 12.88
CA GLU A 442 23.46 -6.14 14.31
C GLU A 442 24.79 -6.25 15.06
N ALA A 443 25.89 -6.54 14.36
CA ALA A 443 27.24 -6.61 14.92
C ALA A 443 27.97 -5.25 14.87
N GLY A 444 27.35 -4.22 14.30
CA GLY A 444 27.90 -2.88 14.14
C GLY A 444 28.82 -2.70 12.93
N ASN A 445 28.88 -3.69 12.01
CA ASN A 445 29.60 -3.53 10.76
C ASN A 445 28.83 -2.58 9.84
N MET A 446 29.58 -1.73 9.13
CA MET A 446 29.00 -0.68 8.29
C MET A 446 29.01 -1.08 6.81
N ALA A 447 27.84 -1.01 6.17
CA ALA A 447 27.69 -1.17 4.70
C ALA A 447 27.95 0.15 3.94
N GLY A 448 28.87 0.97 4.44
CA GLY A 448 29.21 2.25 3.84
C GLY A 448 30.01 3.16 4.78
N MET A 449 30.06 4.44 4.44
CA MET A 449 30.80 5.45 5.20
C MET A 449 29.90 6.65 5.50
N LEU A 450 30.08 7.22 6.68
CA LEU A 450 29.38 8.43 7.12
C LEU A 450 30.32 9.60 7.23
N PHE A 451 29.85 10.77 6.84
CA PHE A 451 30.52 12.03 7.10
C PHE A 451 29.60 13.02 7.82
N LYS A 452 30.19 13.84 8.68
CA LYS A 452 29.47 14.90 9.37
C LYS A 452 29.35 16.11 8.46
N LEU A 453 28.17 16.73 8.46
CA LEU A 453 27.98 18.05 7.87
C LEU A 453 28.74 19.06 8.72
N ARG A 454 29.47 19.97 8.11
CA ARG A 454 30.03 21.11 8.82
C ARG A 454 28.90 22.12 9.06
N GLU A 455 28.74 22.55 10.29
CA GLU A 455 27.95 23.74 10.59
C GLU A 455 28.62 24.90 9.90
N GLY A 456 27.91 25.55 8.98
CA GLY A 456 28.36 26.73 8.26
C GLY A 456 28.13 28.00 9.08
#